data_4e85d631324707e59ad02e6dcbf7c21d
#
_entry.id   4e85d631324707e59ad02e6dcbf7c21d
#
_cell.length_a   1.000
_cell.length_b   1.000
_cell.length_c   1.000
_cell.angle_alpha   90.00
_cell.angle_beta   90.00
_cell.angle_gamma   90.00
#
_symmetry.space_group_name_H-M   'P 1'
#
loop_
_entity.id
_entity.type
_entity.pdbx_description
1 polymer ?
#
loop_
_entity_poly.entity_id
_entity_poly.type
_entity_poly.pdbx_seq_one_letter_code
_entity_poly.pdbx_strand_id
1 'polypeptide(L)'
;FCGSSARKLKRGRANRLGGRAWRAEMFPLVSAELRKVDLLKALNHGLIPAHYLQDDVSCKKSLKAYVEDYLKEEVFAEGLSRNVPAFSRFFDAAGYSHGELINYANIARDCGVDSKTVKEYFQVLSDTLLGTLLEPFKKRQHRQVIGKAPKFYLFDVCIAGVITKRYISEERGELFGKAFEHFIFMEALIVLFIQFI
;
A
#
# COMPACT_ATOMS: atom_id res chain seq x y z
N PHE A 1 -22.39 6.45 5.41
CA PHE A 1 -22.09 5.21 4.68
C PHE A 1 -20.62 4.91 4.83
N CYS A 2 -20.26 3.74 5.32
CA CYS A 2 -18.93 3.17 5.26
C CYS A 2 -19.02 1.78 4.61
N GLY A 3 -17.93 1.31 4.03
CA GLY A 3 -17.86 -0.01 3.42
C GLY A 3 -16.40 -0.44 3.32
N SER A 4 -16.16 -1.73 3.38
CA SER A 4 -14.83 -2.34 3.26
C SER A 4 -14.21 -2.13 1.87
N SER A 5 -15.02 -1.84 0.85
CA SER A 5 -14.56 -1.66 -0.52
C SER A 5 -14.68 -0.21 -0.98
N ALA A 6 -13.55 0.50 -1.00
CA ALA A 6 -13.46 1.84 -1.57
C ALA A 6 -13.89 1.90 -3.04
N ARG A 7 -13.66 0.82 -3.79
CA ARG A 7 -14.05 0.71 -5.21
C ARG A 7 -15.55 0.52 -5.37
N LYS A 8 -16.21 -0.31 -4.56
CA LYS A 8 -17.68 -0.43 -4.55
C LYS A 8 -18.33 0.89 -4.16
N LEU A 9 -17.77 1.61 -3.19
CA LEU A 9 -18.23 2.95 -2.82
C LEU A 9 -18.09 3.94 -3.99
N LYS A 10 -16.99 3.89 -4.76
CA LYS A 10 -16.80 4.71 -5.96
C LYS A 10 -17.75 4.33 -7.10
N ARG A 11 -18.00 3.04 -7.35
CA ARG A 11 -18.87 2.53 -8.42
C ARG A 11 -20.36 2.51 -8.07
N GLY A 12 -20.69 2.31 -6.80
CA GLY A 12 -22.05 2.15 -6.32
C GLY A 12 -22.79 3.46 -6.20
N ARG A 13 -23.11 4.13 -7.33
CA ARG A 13 -24.09 5.24 -7.42
C ARG A 13 -24.07 6.21 -6.22
N ALA A 14 -22.91 6.47 -5.63
CA ALA A 14 -22.69 7.49 -4.59
C ALA A 14 -23.11 8.89 -5.06
N ASN A 15 -23.38 9.06 -6.34
CA ASN A 15 -23.98 10.25 -6.95
C ASN A 15 -25.41 10.56 -6.46
N ARG A 16 -26.05 9.66 -5.70
CA ARG A 16 -27.34 9.96 -5.03
C ARG A 16 -27.22 10.98 -3.90
N LEU A 17 -26.00 11.25 -3.43
CA LEU A 17 -25.74 12.23 -2.37
C LEU A 17 -25.17 13.55 -2.93
N GLY A 18 -25.25 13.80 -4.22
CA GLY A 18 -24.63 14.94 -4.92
C GLY A 18 -24.50 16.20 -4.06
N GLY A 19 -23.27 16.56 -3.69
CA GLY A 19 -22.94 17.71 -2.86
C GLY A 19 -23.32 17.62 -1.37
N ARG A 20 -23.84 16.48 -0.89
CA ARG A 20 -24.30 16.31 0.51
C ARG A 20 -23.47 15.30 1.32
N ALA A 21 -22.38 14.82 0.76
CA ALA A 21 -21.49 13.86 1.44
C ALA A 21 -20.05 14.36 1.42
N TRP A 22 -19.44 14.34 2.59
CA TRP A 22 -18.00 14.55 2.74
C TRP A 22 -17.31 13.19 2.65
N ARG A 23 -16.20 13.14 1.94
CA ARG A 23 -15.36 11.95 1.88
C ARG A 23 -14.28 12.08 2.93
N ALA A 24 -14.20 11.12 3.84
CA ALA A 24 -13.09 10.97 4.77
C ALA A 24 -12.32 9.68 4.40
N GLU A 25 -11.01 9.74 4.46
CA GLU A 25 -10.13 8.59 4.33
C GLU A 25 -9.45 8.35 5.68
N MET A 26 -9.34 7.06 6.05
CA MET A 26 -8.65 6.66 7.28
C MET A 26 -7.28 6.11 6.89
N PHE A 27 -6.26 6.61 7.56
CA PHE A 27 -4.87 6.21 7.38
C PHE A 27 -4.36 5.47 8.61
N PRO A 28 -3.23 4.73 8.51
CA PRO A 28 -2.47 4.32 9.68
C PRO A 28 -2.09 5.51 10.56
N LEU A 29 -1.70 5.25 11.81
CA LEU A 29 -1.24 6.31 12.72
C LEU A 29 -0.04 7.04 12.15
N VAL A 30 0.09 8.32 12.49
CA VAL A 30 1.27 9.14 12.23
C VAL A 30 2.04 9.42 13.52
N SER A 31 3.28 9.85 13.38
CA SER A 31 4.15 10.16 14.53
C SER A 31 3.52 11.18 15.48
N ALA A 32 2.76 12.14 14.96
CA ALA A 32 2.07 13.16 15.75
C ALA A 32 0.95 12.59 16.66
N GLU A 33 0.43 11.41 16.36
CA GLU A 33 -0.61 10.74 17.16
C GLU A 33 0.00 9.83 18.25
N LEU A 34 1.32 9.62 18.22
CA LEU A 34 2.04 8.79 19.16
C LEU A 34 2.71 9.66 20.22
N ARG A 35 2.60 9.30 21.51
CA ARG A 35 3.31 10.01 22.59
C ARG A 35 4.83 9.94 22.42
N LYS A 36 5.32 8.82 21.93
CA LYS A 36 6.72 8.54 21.61
C LYS A 36 6.77 7.55 20.46
N VAL A 37 7.52 7.86 19.44
CA VAL A 37 7.75 6.95 18.32
C VAL A 37 8.87 5.98 18.70
N ASP A 38 8.54 4.70 18.70
CA ASP A 38 9.52 3.62 18.66
C ASP A 38 9.66 3.23 17.19
N LEU A 39 10.75 3.66 16.56
CA LEU A 39 10.92 3.54 15.13
C LEU A 39 11.00 2.08 14.68
N LEU A 40 11.79 1.23 15.36
CA LEU A 40 11.88 -0.19 15.01
C LEU A 40 10.54 -0.89 15.18
N LYS A 41 9.80 -0.56 16.21
CA LYS A 41 8.44 -1.07 16.40
C LYS A 41 7.53 -0.60 15.27
N ALA A 42 7.52 0.68 14.91
CA ALA A 42 6.72 1.22 13.82
C ALA A 42 7.02 0.54 12.48
N LEU A 43 8.29 0.29 12.18
CA LEU A 43 8.71 -0.35 10.93
C LEU A 43 8.34 -1.84 10.86
N ASN A 44 8.28 -2.55 11.98
CA ASN A 44 7.98 -3.99 12.02
C ASN A 44 6.52 -4.32 12.31
N HIS A 45 5.87 -3.55 13.20
CA HIS A 45 4.46 -3.75 13.56
C HIS A 45 3.50 -2.99 12.64
N GLY A 46 4.01 -1.98 11.92
CA GLY A 46 3.19 -1.02 11.21
C GLY A 46 2.56 0.01 12.15
N LEU A 47 1.72 0.84 11.56
CA LEU A 47 1.05 1.94 12.25
C LEU A 47 -0.48 1.77 12.28
N ILE A 48 -1.00 0.62 11.84
CA ILE A 48 -2.40 0.27 12.10
C ILE A 48 -2.56 0.04 13.60
N PRO A 49 -3.47 0.77 14.29
CA PRO A 49 -3.61 0.72 15.75
C PRO A 49 -3.74 -0.69 16.32
N ALA A 50 -4.50 -1.55 15.63
CA ALA A 50 -4.73 -2.94 16.04
C ALA A 50 -3.46 -3.79 16.10
N HIS A 51 -2.43 -3.44 15.32
CA HIS A 51 -1.15 -4.15 15.27
C HIS A 51 -0.09 -3.45 16.11
N TYR A 52 0.02 -2.11 15.98
CA TYR A 52 1.02 -1.33 16.69
C TYR A 52 0.98 -1.50 18.21
N LEU A 53 -0.22 -1.64 18.78
CA LEU A 53 -0.40 -1.75 20.24
C LEU A 53 -0.12 -3.15 20.80
N GLN A 54 0.10 -4.16 19.97
CA GLN A 54 0.38 -5.53 20.41
C GLN A 54 1.83 -5.73 20.82
N ASP A 55 2.10 -6.85 21.51
CA ASP A 55 3.44 -7.38 21.71
C ASP A 55 3.97 -8.03 20.42
N ASP A 56 5.27 -8.27 20.32
CA ASP A 56 5.93 -8.77 19.10
C ASP A 56 5.37 -10.12 18.62
N VAL A 57 5.04 -11.02 19.51
CA VAL A 57 4.57 -12.37 19.16
C VAL A 57 3.15 -12.32 18.63
N SER A 58 2.27 -11.58 19.30
CA SER A 58 0.88 -11.39 18.90
C SER A 58 0.81 -10.61 17.61
N CYS A 59 1.61 -9.55 17.46
CA CYS A 59 1.68 -8.74 16.26
C CYS A 59 2.11 -9.56 15.04
N LYS A 60 3.17 -10.36 15.13
CA LYS A 60 3.61 -11.21 14.01
C LYS A 60 2.54 -12.19 13.57
N LYS A 61 1.79 -12.79 14.50
CA LYS A 61 0.69 -13.71 14.18
C LYS A 61 -0.47 -12.98 13.51
N SER A 62 -0.89 -11.85 14.08
CA SER A 62 -2.01 -11.08 13.55
C SER A 62 -1.69 -10.45 12.18
N LEU A 63 -0.48 -9.94 11.98
CA LEU A 63 -0.04 -9.41 10.68
C LEU A 63 0.03 -10.50 9.60
N LYS A 64 0.50 -11.70 9.96
CA LYS A 64 0.52 -12.83 9.02
C LYS A 64 -0.90 -13.18 8.57
N ALA A 65 -1.83 -13.36 9.51
CA ALA A 65 -3.22 -13.63 9.18
C ALA A 65 -3.85 -12.47 8.36
N TYR A 66 -3.56 -11.22 8.74
CA TYR A 66 -4.04 -10.05 8.02
C TYR A 66 -3.58 -10.02 6.55
N VAL A 67 -2.31 -10.34 6.28
CA VAL A 67 -1.78 -10.33 4.90
C VAL A 67 -2.19 -11.58 4.12
N GLU A 68 -2.10 -12.77 4.72
CA GLU A 68 -2.35 -14.04 4.01
C GLU A 68 -3.84 -14.28 3.77
N ASP A 69 -4.68 -13.95 4.73
CA ASP A 69 -6.10 -14.24 4.69
C ASP A 69 -6.90 -13.00 4.25
N TYR A 70 -6.85 -11.92 5.06
CA TYR A 70 -7.72 -10.78 4.84
C TYR A 70 -7.40 -9.98 3.57
N LEU A 71 -6.15 -9.56 3.36
CA LEU A 71 -5.82 -8.72 2.19
C LEU A 71 -6.00 -9.47 0.87
N LYS A 72 -5.64 -10.74 0.82
CA LYS A 72 -5.84 -11.56 -0.38
C LYS A 72 -7.33 -11.78 -0.66
N GLU A 73 -8.11 -12.12 0.36
CA GLU A 73 -9.56 -12.32 0.22
C GLU A 73 -10.29 -11.06 -0.18
N GLU A 74 -9.96 -9.89 0.41
CA GLU A 74 -10.56 -8.60 0.04
C GLU A 74 -10.34 -8.27 -1.44
N VAL A 75 -9.12 -8.45 -1.92
CA VAL A 75 -8.82 -8.20 -3.34
C VAL A 75 -9.54 -9.19 -4.25
N PHE A 76 -9.65 -10.46 -3.85
CA PHE A 76 -10.40 -11.46 -4.61
C PHE A 76 -11.90 -11.21 -4.59
N ALA A 77 -12.47 -10.81 -3.44
CA ALA A 77 -13.89 -10.47 -3.30
C ALA A 77 -14.32 -9.30 -4.19
N GLU A 78 -13.37 -8.42 -4.57
CA GLU A 78 -13.60 -7.35 -5.54
C GLU A 78 -13.80 -7.87 -6.98
N GLY A 79 -13.67 -9.18 -7.22
CA GLY A 79 -13.87 -9.83 -8.52
C GLY A 79 -12.92 -9.31 -9.62
N LEU A 80 -11.75 -8.81 -9.25
CA LEU A 80 -10.87 -8.03 -10.10
C LEU A 80 -9.87 -8.87 -10.86
N SER A 81 -9.66 -10.11 -10.46
CA SER A 81 -8.81 -11.04 -11.18
C SER A 81 -9.54 -12.35 -11.43
N ARG A 82 -9.74 -12.69 -12.70
CA ARG A 82 -10.17 -14.03 -13.10
C ARG A 82 -9.04 -15.05 -12.91
N ASN A 83 -7.81 -14.57 -12.77
CA ASN A 83 -6.62 -15.40 -12.59
C ASN A 83 -6.04 -15.20 -11.18
N VAL A 84 -6.66 -15.85 -10.21
CA VAL A 84 -6.27 -15.83 -8.79
C VAL A 84 -4.80 -16.24 -8.57
N PRO A 85 -4.26 -17.30 -9.20
CA PRO A 85 -2.86 -17.66 -9.04
C PRO A 85 -1.88 -16.58 -9.54
N ALA A 86 -2.18 -15.94 -10.68
CA ALA A 86 -1.34 -14.86 -11.19
C ALA A 86 -1.37 -13.63 -10.28
N PHE A 87 -2.55 -13.28 -9.75
CA PHE A 87 -2.65 -12.17 -8.81
C PHE A 87 -1.93 -12.45 -7.49
N SER A 88 -1.97 -13.67 -6.98
CA SER A 88 -1.21 -14.05 -5.77
C SER A 88 0.30 -13.87 -6.00
N ARG A 89 0.84 -14.35 -7.13
CA ARG A 89 2.25 -14.11 -7.49
C ARG A 89 2.57 -12.62 -7.64
N PHE A 90 1.65 -11.86 -8.25
CA PHE A 90 1.80 -10.42 -8.36
C PHE A 90 1.83 -9.73 -6.98
N PHE A 91 1.01 -10.14 -6.03
CA PHE A 91 0.99 -9.55 -4.69
C PHE A 91 2.32 -9.75 -3.96
N ASP A 92 2.91 -10.93 -4.10
CA ASP A 92 4.25 -11.21 -3.59
C ASP A 92 5.31 -10.34 -4.30
N ALA A 93 5.25 -10.25 -5.64
CA ALA A 93 6.15 -9.40 -6.44
C ALA A 93 6.01 -7.91 -6.10
N ALA A 94 4.80 -7.44 -5.79
CA ALA A 94 4.55 -6.08 -5.34
C ALA A 94 5.22 -5.78 -4.00
N GLY A 95 5.23 -6.74 -3.07
CA GLY A 95 5.98 -6.63 -1.81
C GLY A 95 7.49 -6.51 -2.02
N TYR A 96 8.07 -7.29 -2.96
CA TYR A 96 9.49 -7.20 -3.29
C TYR A 96 9.86 -5.92 -4.05
N SER A 97 8.94 -5.37 -4.85
CA SER A 97 9.12 -4.13 -5.63
C SER A 97 8.72 -2.87 -4.86
N HIS A 98 8.35 -3.02 -3.60
CA HIS A 98 7.89 -1.95 -2.75
C HIS A 98 8.97 -0.86 -2.57
N GLY A 99 8.59 0.42 -2.76
CA GLY A 99 9.51 1.55 -2.68
C GLY A 99 10.48 1.69 -3.86
N GLU A 100 10.48 0.75 -4.82
CA GLU A 100 11.33 0.77 -6.00
C GLU A 100 10.58 1.30 -7.23
N LEU A 101 11.35 1.69 -8.26
CA LEU A 101 10.78 1.98 -9.58
C LEU A 101 10.19 0.69 -10.17
N ILE A 102 8.90 0.70 -10.51
CA ILE A 102 8.22 -0.49 -11.00
C ILE A 102 8.75 -0.92 -12.37
N ASN A 103 9.27 -2.15 -12.46
CA ASN A 103 9.55 -2.79 -13.72
C ASN A 103 8.40 -3.71 -14.12
N TYR A 104 7.43 -3.17 -14.83
CA TYR A 104 6.23 -3.91 -15.27
C TYR A 104 6.56 -5.16 -16.09
N ALA A 105 7.62 -5.14 -16.91
CA ALA A 105 7.99 -6.28 -17.75
C ALA A 105 8.57 -7.45 -16.92
N ASN A 106 9.40 -7.15 -15.92
CA ASN A 106 9.94 -8.17 -15.04
C ASN A 106 8.83 -8.82 -14.21
N ILE A 107 7.98 -8.01 -13.58
CA ILE A 107 6.85 -8.51 -12.79
C ILE A 107 5.89 -9.33 -13.65
N ALA A 108 5.62 -8.90 -14.89
CA ALA A 108 4.77 -9.62 -15.82
C ALA A 108 5.29 -11.03 -16.12
N ARG A 109 6.60 -11.14 -16.37
CA ARG A 109 7.27 -12.44 -16.58
C ARG A 109 7.16 -13.34 -15.36
N ASP A 110 7.42 -12.79 -14.16
CA ASP A 110 7.39 -13.54 -12.90
C ASP A 110 5.96 -14.01 -12.55
N CYS A 111 4.95 -13.23 -12.93
CA CYS A 111 3.55 -13.57 -12.70
C CYS A 111 2.91 -14.41 -13.81
N GLY A 112 3.58 -14.57 -14.97
CA GLY A 112 3.02 -15.28 -16.11
C GLY A 112 1.84 -14.57 -16.77
N VAL A 113 1.90 -13.24 -16.84
CA VAL A 113 0.89 -12.34 -17.46
C VAL A 113 1.59 -11.29 -18.32
N ASP A 114 0.83 -10.46 -19.03
CA ASP A 114 1.38 -9.32 -19.74
C ASP A 114 1.55 -8.06 -18.85
N SER A 115 2.35 -7.10 -19.31
CA SER A 115 2.64 -5.87 -18.59
C SER A 115 1.41 -4.96 -18.41
N LYS A 116 0.39 -5.08 -19.25
CA LYS A 116 -0.86 -4.32 -19.12
C LYS A 116 -1.66 -4.86 -17.93
N THR A 117 -1.73 -6.18 -17.81
CA THR A 117 -2.36 -6.86 -16.68
C THR A 117 -1.68 -6.48 -15.35
N VAL A 118 -0.35 -6.39 -15.33
CA VAL A 118 0.38 -5.94 -14.12
C VAL A 118 0.02 -4.50 -13.74
N LYS A 119 -0.10 -3.59 -14.73
CA LYS A 119 -0.57 -2.22 -14.48
C LYS A 119 -1.99 -2.19 -13.91
N GLU A 120 -2.87 -3.03 -14.45
CA GLU A 120 -4.24 -3.18 -13.94
C GLU A 120 -4.25 -3.70 -12.50
N TYR A 121 -3.36 -4.63 -12.15
CA TYR A 121 -3.22 -5.14 -10.79
C TYR A 121 -2.74 -4.06 -9.81
N PHE A 122 -1.74 -3.25 -10.16
CA PHE A 122 -1.35 -2.09 -9.33
C PHE A 122 -2.49 -1.08 -9.19
N GLN A 123 -3.26 -0.84 -10.25
CA GLN A 123 -4.44 0.02 -10.17
C GLN A 123 -5.50 -0.54 -9.22
N VAL A 124 -5.66 -1.86 -9.19
CA VAL A 124 -6.53 -2.54 -8.23
C VAL A 124 -6.10 -2.25 -6.80
N LEU A 125 -4.80 -2.43 -6.48
CA LEU A 125 -4.29 -2.14 -5.14
C LEU A 125 -4.51 -0.68 -4.74
N SER A 126 -4.35 0.25 -5.69
CA SER A 126 -4.62 1.68 -5.45
C SER A 126 -6.10 1.98 -5.27
N ASP A 127 -6.97 1.37 -6.08
CA ASP A 127 -8.43 1.56 -6.00
C ASP A 127 -9.05 0.96 -4.73
N THR A 128 -8.41 -0.06 -4.16
CA THR A 128 -8.80 -0.71 -2.90
C THR A 128 -8.11 -0.10 -1.68
N LEU A 129 -7.33 0.97 -1.86
CA LEU A 129 -6.57 1.67 -0.81
C LEU A 129 -5.48 0.80 -0.15
N LEU A 130 -5.03 -0.26 -0.82
CA LEU A 130 -3.96 -1.13 -0.34
C LEU A 130 -2.57 -0.63 -0.70
N GLY A 131 -2.49 0.48 -1.45
CA GLY A 131 -1.23 1.14 -1.75
C GLY A 131 -1.41 2.37 -2.63
N THR A 132 -0.31 3.08 -2.83
CA THR A 132 -0.25 4.33 -3.57
C THR A 132 0.82 4.26 -4.65
N LEU A 133 0.46 4.63 -5.88
CA LEU A 133 1.40 4.85 -6.97
C LEU A 133 1.93 6.28 -6.87
N LEU A 134 3.21 6.44 -6.62
CA LEU A 134 3.90 7.73 -6.63
C LEU A 134 4.46 7.98 -8.02
N GLU A 135 3.77 8.84 -8.78
CA GLU A 135 4.19 9.24 -10.11
C GLU A 135 5.43 10.14 -10.07
N PRO A 136 6.32 10.04 -11.07
CA PRO A 136 7.47 10.93 -11.17
C PRO A 136 7.04 12.40 -11.30
N PHE A 137 7.75 13.29 -10.61
CA PHE A 137 7.52 14.73 -10.75
C PHE A 137 7.80 15.21 -12.19
N LYS A 138 6.81 15.84 -12.80
CA LYS A 138 6.88 16.40 -14.16
C LYS A 138 6.97 17.92 -14.11
N LYS A 139 8.15 18.47 -14.37
CA LYS A 139 8.40 19.93 -14.35
C LYS A 139 7.69 20.70 -15.49
N ARG A 140 7.23 20.03 -16.56
CA ARG A 140 6.53 20.64 -17.72
C ARG A 140 5.36 19.75 -18.14
N GLN A 141 4.14 20.31 -18.19
CA GLN A 141 2.92 19.59 -18.57
C GLN A 141 2.80 19.26 -20.06
N HIS A 142 3.59 19.91 -20.93
CA HIS A 142 3.39 19.86 -22.39
C HIS A 142 4.40 19.02 -23.17
N ARG A 143 5.34 18.34 -22.54
CA ARG A 143 6.28 17.44 -23.22
C ARG A 143 6.02 16.02 -22.76
N GLN A 144 5.70 15.13 -23.71
CA GLN A 144 5.79 13.68 -23.43
C GLN A 144 7.26 13.34 -23.14
N VAL A 145 7.65 13.53 -21.89
CA VAL A 145 8.89 12.95 -21.40
C VAL A 145 8.61 11.46 -21.30
N ILE A 146 9.46 10.62 -21.89
CA ILE A 146 9.48 9.18 -21.63
C ILE A 146 9.59 9.09 -20.09
N GLY A 147 8.42 8.86 -19.45
CA GLY A 147 8.29 8.99 -18.02
C GLY A 147 9.08 7.87 -17.35
N LYS A 148 9.86 8.21 -16.33
CA LYS A 148 10.37 7.21 -15.40
C LYS A 148 9.17 6.43 -14.85
N ALA A 149 9.36 5.14 -14.57
CA ALA A 149 8.32 4.34 -13.94
C ALA A 149 7.93 4.90 -12.57
N PRO A 150 6.69 4.78 -12.12
CA PRO A 150 6.29 5.18 -10.79
C PRO A 150 6.93 4.26 -9.73
N LYS A 151 6.97 4.74 -8.47
CA LYS A 151 7.19 3.90 -7.31
C LYS A 151 5.83 3.45 -6.76
N PHE A 152 5.79 2.30 -6.11
CA PHE A 152 4.60 1.82 -5.41
C PHE A 152 4.89 1.66 -3.92
N TYR A 153 4.01 2.20 -3.09
CA TYR A 153 4.06 2.05 -1.65
C TYR A 153 2.78 1.39 -1.15
N LEU A 154 2.93 0.36 -0.34
CA LEU A 154 1.82 -0.25 0.38
C LEU A 154 1.27 0.72 1.43
N PHE A 155 0.03 0.53 1.87
CA PHE A 155 -0.67 1.46 2.77
C PHE A 155 -0.10 1.49 4.20
N ASP A 156 0.69 0.49 4.60
CA ASP A 156 1.38 0.47 5.89
C ASP A 156 2.78 -0.13 5.73
N VAL A 157 3.72 0.42 6.48
CA VAL A 157 5.16 0.16 6.35
C VAL A 157 5.53 -1.31 6.63
N CYS A 158 4.84 -1.98 7.55
CA CYS A 158 5.15 -3.37 7.92
C CYS A 158 4.73 -4.39 6.84
N ILE A 159 3.75 -4.08 6.00
CA ILE A 159 3.15 -5.05 5.07
C ILE A 159 4.17 -5.62 4.09
N ALA A 160 5.07 -4.78 3.55
CA ALA A 160 6.16 -5.25 2.70
C ALA A 160 7.08 -6.23 3.43
N GLY A 161 7.39 -5.96 4.69
CA GLY A 161 8.18 -6.85 5.55
C GLY A 161 7.53 -8.22 5.74
N VAL A 162 6.22 -8.23 5.99
CA VAL A 162 5.44 -9.47 6.16
C VAL A 162 5.41 -10.28 4.87
N ILE A 163 5.10 -9.65 3.73
CA ILE A 163 5.06 -10.32 2.41
C ILE A 163 6.42 -10.94 2.08
N THR A 164 7.50 -10.19 2.30
CA THR A 164 8.87 -10.63 1.96
C THR A 164 9.55 -11.42 3.07
N LYS A 165 8.85 -11.66 4.19
CA LYS A 165 9.37 -12.37 5.40
C LYS A 165 10.65 -11.74 5.95
N ARG A 166 10.72 -10.41 5.96
CA ARG A 166 11.85 -9.63 6.45
C ARG A 166 11.51 -8.98 7.78
N TYR A 167 12.52 -8.84 8.64
CA TYR A 167 12.41 -8.18 9.94
C TYR A 167 13.58 -7.22 10.13
N ILE A 168 13.32 -6.04 10.64
CA ILE A 168 14.31 -4.98 10.85
C ILE A 168 14.75 -5.04 12.30
N SER A 169 15.99 -5.48 12.55
CA SER A 169 16.54 -5.65 13.90
C SER A 169 17.34 -4.44 14.38
N GLU A 170 17.74 -3.53 13.49
CA GLU A 170 18.60 -2.40 13.82
C GLU A 170 18.34 -1.20 12.88
N GLU A 171 18.62 0.01 13.36
CA GLU A 171 18.40 1.27 12.62
C GLU A 171 19.52 1.55 11.62
N ARG A 172 19.90 0.54 10.84
CA ARG A 172 20.92 0.65 9.77
C ARG A 172 20.73 -0.40 8.69
N GLY A 173 21.43 -0.18 7.58
CA GLY A 173 21.42 -1.09 6.44
C GLY A 173 20.29 -0.84 5.45
N GLU A 174 20.29 -1.59 4.36
CA GLU A 174 19.40 -1.39 3.23
C GLU A 174 17.92 -1.61 3.59
N LEU A 175 17.63 -2.65 4.37
CA LEU A 175 16.25 -2.96 4.78
C LEU A 175 15.66 -1.84 5.63
N PHE A 176 16.44 -1.34 6.60
CA PHE A 176 16.04 -0.20 7.41
C PHE A 176 15.83 1.04 6.54
N GLY A 177 16.77 1.36 5.65
CA GLY A 177 16.68 2.54 4.78
C GLY A 177 15.41 2.54 3.92
N LYS A 178 15.05 1.39 3.32
CA LYS A 178 13.83 1.23 2.52
C LYS A 178 12.55 1.38 3.35
N ALA A 179 12.50 0.77 4.52
CA ALA A 179 11.35 0.87 5.40
C ALA A 179 11.22 2.28 5.99
N PHE A 180 12.33 2.94 6.30
CA PHE A 180 12.34 4.32 6.77
C PHE A 180 11.92 5.31 5.68
N GLU A 181 12.36 5.12 4.42
CA GLU A 181 11.85 5.90 3.27
C GLU A 181 10.31 5.78 3.18
N HIS A 182 9.78 4.56 3.31
CA HIS A 182 8.34 4.34 3.30
C HIS A 182 7.63 5.02 4.47
N PHE A 183 8.17 4.91 5.67
CA PHE A 183 7.64 5.59 6.86
C PHE A 183 7.54 7.10 6.63
N ILE A 184 8.61 7.73 6.15
CA ILE A 184 8.63 9.17 5.84
C ILE A 184 7.65 9.51 4.71
N PHE A 185 7.53 8.65 3.69
CA PHE A 185 6.55 8.85 2.62
C PHE A 185 5.11 8.87 3.16
N MET A 186 4.76 7.95 4.06
CA MET A 186 3.43 7.90 4.67
C MET A 186 3.17 9.12 5.56
N GLU A 187 4.13 9.53 6.37
CA GLU A 187 4.05 10.75 7.18
C GLU A 187 3.76 11.97 6.29
N ALA A 188 4.53 12.16 5.21
CA ALA A 188 4.36 13.27 4.29
C ALA A 188 3.01 13.21 3.55
N LEU A 189 2.59 12.04 3.09
CA LEU A 189 1.33 11.83 2.39
C LEU A 189 0.13 12.23 3.25
N ILE A 190 0.13 11.79 4.51
CA ILE A 190 -0.98 12.03 5.44
C ILE A 190 -1.02 13.50 5.85
N VAL A 191 0.12 14.12 6.15
CA VAL A 191 0.18 15.55 6.48
C VAL A 191 -0.33 16.40 5.31
N LEU A 192 0.09 16.10 4.08
CA LEU A 192 -0.43 16.79 2.90
C LEU A 192 -1.93 16.59 2.73
N PHE A 193 -2.43 15.37 2.93
CA PHE A 193 -3.87 15.10 2.83
C PHE A 193 -4.68 15.90 3.84
N ILE A 194 -4.23 16.01 5.10
CA ILE A 194 -4.91 16.77 6.16
C ILE A 194 -4.92 18.27 5.86
N GLN A 195 -3.88 18.82 5.22
CA GLN A 195 -3.79 20.24 4.90
C GLN A 195 -4.75 20.69 3.77
N PHE A 196 -5.25 19.75 2.97
CA PHE A 196 -6.14 20.03 1.83
C PHE A 196 -7.62 19.69 2.08
N ILE A 197 -7.99 19.29 3.30
CA ILE A 197 -9.37 19.11 3.75
C ILE A 197 -9.82 20.33 4.55
#